data_63822fc39d9ba916fb4a8ad6b88960d3
#
_entry.id   63822fc39d9ba916fb4a8ad6b88960d3
#
_cell.length_a   1.000
_cell.length_b   1.000
_cell.length_c   1.000
_cell.angle_alpha   90.00
_cell.angle_beta   90.00
_cell.angle_gamma   90.00
#
_symmetry.space_group_name_H-M   'P 1'
#
loop_
_entity.id
_entity.type
_entity.pdbx_description
1 polymer ?
#
loop_
_entity_poly.entity_id
_entity_poly.type
_entity_poly.pdbx_seq_one_letter_code
_entity_poly.pdbx_strand_id
1 'polypeptide(L)'
;GYVNDQKIHISYASLESYVSDIEKYVAQGDLIAEKECYMPVRFRGQKENRLYLEKGITYLEFRCFDLDPFEVLGISQETMDTVHLFLLALLWLDDIAEPDKLLNQAHALNEQIALSHPLAPLPVEADTDLLLESMQAVIHHFELSPYYQNLLQHARNAVADPNLTLAAQFLPYLRNQSLEAFGLEKAKEYHNYAWHAHYALKGYENMELSTQMLLFDAIQKGVQVEILDESDQFLKLQHKDHIEYVKNGNMTSKDNYIIPLAMANKTVTKKILSAAGFPVPAGAEFSTLEES
;
A
#
# COMPACT_ATOMS: atom_id res chain seq x y z
N GLY A 1 -18.37 8.06 1.54
CA GLY A 1 -17.45 8.12 2.68
C GLY A 1 -17.97 9.02 3.80
N TYR A 2 -17.34 8.98 4.96
CA TYR A 2 -17.63 9.93 6.02
C TYR A 2 -17.17 11.32 5.60
N VAL A 3 -18.08 12.29 5.65
CA VAL A 3 -17.79 13.70 5.46
C VAL A 3 -18.26 14.46 6.69
N ASN A 4 -17.60 15.57 7.01
CA ASN A 4 -18.05 16.45 8.07
C ASN A 4 -19.32 17.20 7.65
N ASP A 5 -20.04 17.77 8.62
CA ASP A 5 -21.15 18.70 8.35
C ASP A 5 -20.68 19.78 7.36
N GLN A 6 -21.55 20.18 6.44
CA GLN A 6 -21.28 21.22 5.43
C GLN A 6 -20.85 22.57 6.02
N LYS A 7 -21.00 22.76 7.33
CA LYS A 7 -20.54 23.96 8.03
C LYS A 7 -19.04 23.99 8.31
N ILE A 8 -18.36 22.84 8.19
CA ILE A 8 -16.93 22.72 8.49
C ILE A 8 -16.16 22.92 7.20
N HIS A 9 -15.54 24.08 7.07
CA HIS A 9 -14.68 24.43 5.95
C HIS A 9 -13.24 24.56 6.44
N ILE A 10 -12.36 23.71 5.93
CA ILE A 10 -10.93 23.72 6.25
C ILE A 10 -10.18 24.23 5.03
N SER A 11 -9.42 25.29 5.20
CA SER A 11 -8.59 25.86 4.14
C SER A 11 -7.32 25.01 3.91
N TYR A 12 -6.96 24.86 2.66
CA TYR A 12 -5.67 24.28 2.23
C TYR A 12 -4.73 25.33 1.63
N ALA A 13 -5.04 26.63 1.84
CA ALA A 13 -4.23 27.73 1.33
C ALA A 13 -2.82 27.77 1.97
N SER A 14 -2.72 27.35 3.24
CA SER A 14 -1.46 27.16 3.93
C SER A 14 -1.60 26.12 5.04
N LEU A 15 -0.48 25.61 5.54
CA LEU A 15 -0.48 24.69 6.68
C LEU A 15 -0.99 25.38 7.95
N GLU A 16 -0.69 26.66 8.13
CA GLU A 16 -1.19 27.50 9.22
C GLU A 16 -2.70 27.64 9.18
N SER A 17 -3.28 27.92 7.98
CA SER A 17 -4.73 28.01 7.81
C SER A 17 -5.41 26.68 8.14
N TYR A 18 -4.87 25.58 7.64
CA TYR A 18 -5.37 24.23 7.89
C TYR A 18 -5.42 23.91 9.40
N VAL A 19 -4.32 24.14 10.11
CA VAL A 19 -4.24 23.88 11.55
C VAL A 19 -5.19 24.80 12.33
N SER A 20 -5.18 26.09 12.02
CA SER A 20 -6.01 27.10 12.69
C SER A 20 -7.49 26.83 12.53
N ASP A 21 -7.94 26.45 11.34
CA ASP A 21 -9.35 26.13 11.09
C ASP A 21 -9.81 24.93 11.91
N ILE A 22 -9.03 23.86 11.96
CA ILE A 22 -9.37 22.67 12.76
C ILE A 22 -9.41 23.01 14.25
N GLU A 23 -8.41 23.73 14.78
CA GLU A 23 -8.39 24.17 16.18
C GLU A 23 -9.62 25.03 16.52
N LYS A 24 -10.03 25.92 15.61
CA LYS A 24 -11.22 26.75 15.74
C LYS A 24 -12.48 25.92 15.88
N TYR A 25 -12.71 24.94 14.99
CA TYR A 25 -13.92 24.11 15.04
C TYR A 25 -13.95 23.20 16.26
N VAL A 26 -12.80 22.75 16.74
CA VAL A 26 -12.70 22.01 18.02
C VAL A 26 -13.04 22.95 19.20
N ALA A 27 -12.51 24.18 19.22
CA ALA A 27 -12.80 25.15 20.27
C ALA A 27 -14.26 25.59 20.30
N GLN A 28 -14.95 25.63 19.16
CA GLN A 28 -16.38 25.96 19.02
C GLN A 28 -17.30 24.77 19.37
N GLY A 29 -16.77 23.55 19.44
CA GLY A 29 -17.53 22.33 19.72
C GLY A 29 -18.19 21.73 18.48
N ASP A 30 -17.88 22.23 17.28
CA ASP A 30 -18.37 21.67 16.00
C ASP A 30 -17.61 20.36 15.66
N LEU A 31 -16.40 20.19 16.17
CA LEU A 31 -15.63 18.95 16.21
C LEU A 31 -15.33 18.59 17.66
N ILE A 32 -15.49 17.31 18.03
CA ILE A 32 -15.15 16.83 19.37
C ILE A 32 -13.61 16.80 19.56
N ALA A 33 -12.89 16.50 18.48
CA ALA A 33 -11.43 16.46 18.46
C ALA A 33 -10.90 16.66 17.03
N GLU A 34 -9.64 17.08 16.88
CA GLU A 34 -8.97 17.27 15.59
C GLU A 34 -9.05 16.03 14.65
N LYS A 35 -9.01 14.83 15.23
CA LYS A 35 -9.10 13.55 14.49
C LYS A 35 -10.46 13.30 13.85
N GLU A 36 -11.51 14.05 14.23
CA GLU A 36 -12.84 13.97 13.65
C GLU A 36 -13.02 14.86 12.42
N CYS A 37 -11.99 15.60 12.04
CA CYS A 37 -11.97 16.27 10.75
C CYS A 37 -11.81 15.20 9.64
N TYR A 38 -12.93 14.87 8.97
CA TYR A 38 -12.97 13.87 7.90
C TYR A 38 -12.77 14.55 6.55
N MET A 39 -11.59 14.37 5.99
CA MET A 39 -11.18 14.92 4.70
C MET A 39 -10.78 13.80 3.75
N PRO A 40 -10.94 13.98 2.42
CA PRO A 40 -10.50 13.00 1.41
C PRO A 40 -9.00 12.68 1.51
N VAL A 41 -8.20 13.68 1.89
CA VAL A 41 -6.76 13.54 2.14
C VAL A 41 -6.45 14.12 3.52
N ARG A 42 -5.74 13.37 4.35
CA ARG A 42 -5.35 13.79 5.69
C ARG A 42 -3.83 13.83 5.83
N PHE A 43 -3.35 14.84 6.54
CA PHE A 43 -1.96 14.91 6.98
C PHE A 43 -1.72 13.93 8.12
N ARG A 44 -0.55 13.28 8.11
CA ARG A 44 -0.17 12.26 9.09
C ARG A 44 1.29 12.40 9.51
N GLY A 45 1.61 11.77 10.66
CA GLY A 45 2.94 11.72 11.24
C GLY A 45 3.06 12.45 12.57
N GLN A 46 2.09 13.30 12.93
CA GLN A 46 2.07 14.01 14.20
C GLN A 46 0.85 13.61 15.03
N LYS A 47 0.97 13.70 16.37
CA LYS A 47 -0.14 13.38 17.29
C LYS A 47 -1.19 14.50 17.35
N GLU A 48 -0.76 15.74 17.18
CA GLU A 48 -1.57 16.96 17.21
C GLU A 48 -1.28 17.76 15.96
N ASN A 49 -2.30 18.41 15.38
CA ASN A 49 -2.14 19.14 14.12
C ASN A 49 -1.17 20.31 14.23
N ARG A 50 -1.10 20.98 15.39
CA ARG A 50 -0.17 22.08 15.62
C ARG A 50 1.30 21.66 15.43
N LEU A 51 1.64 20.40 15.71
CA LEU A 51 3.00 19.91 15.52
C LEU A 51 3.40 19.83 14.04
N TYR A 52 2.44 19.89 13.10
CA TYR A 52 2.78 19.99 11.68
C TYR A 52 3.53 21.29 11.35
N LEU A 53 3.24 22.39 12.05
CA LEU A 53 3.92 23.68 11.86
C LEU A 53 5.40 23.62 12.24
N GLU A 54 5.74 22.77 13.22
CA GLU A 54 7.11 22.66 13.73
C GLU A 54 7.90 21.53 13.06
N LYS A 55 7.24 20.38 12.81
CA LYS A 55 7.88 19.11 12.42
C LYS A 55 7.55 18.67 10.99
N GLY A 56 6.63 19.37 10.35
CA GLY A 56 6.15 19.04 9.02
C GLY A 56 5.22 17.81 8.97
N ILE A 57 4.77 17.50 7.77
CA ILE A 57 3.92 16.35 7.42
C ILE A 57 4.83 15.19 7.06
N THR A 58 4.62 14.01 7.65
CA THR A 58 5.41 12.82 7.37
C THR A 58 4.86 12.07 6.14
N TYR A 59 3.53 11.95 6.03
CA TYR A 59 2.87 11.30 4.91
C TYR A 59 1.42 11.78 4.75
N LEU A 60 0.85 11.50 3.57
CA LEU A 60 -0.55 11.76 3.26
C LEU A 60 -1.35 10.47 3.34
N GLU A 61 -2.53 10.53 3.97
CA GLU A 61 -3.49 9.43 3.99
C GLU A 61 -4.64 9.74 3.05
N PHE A 62 -4.75 8.96 1.98
CA PHE A 62 -5.88 9.04 1.05
C PHE A 62 -7.05 8.21 1.57
N ARG A 63 -8.23 8.81 1.65
CA ARG A 63 -9.46 8.21 2.17
C ARG A 63 -10.63 8.30 1.20
N CYS A 64 -10.36 8.68 -0.04
CA CYS A 64 -11.36 8.92 -1.08
C CYS A 64 -11.62 7.74 -1.99
N PHE A 65 -10.83 6.66 -1.88
CA PHE A 65 -11.03 5.48 -2.72
C PHE A 65 -12.05 4.53 -2.10
N ASP A 66 -12.96 4.04 -2.94
CA ASP A 66 -13.84 2.92 -2.59
C ASP A 66 -13.07 1.60 -2.66
N LEU A 67 -13.58 0.59 -1.94
CA LEU A 67 -13.05 -0.76 -2.07
C LEU A 67 -13.34 -1.31 -3.47
N ASP A 68 -12.30 -1.83 -4.12
CA ASP A 68 -12.44 -2.60 -5.34
C ASP A 68 -12.75 -4.07 -4.98
N PRO A 69 -13.98 -4.55 -5.22
CA PRO A 69 -14.37 -5.91 -4.84
C PRO A 69 -13.83 -6.98 -5.80
N PHE A 70 -13.20 -6.58 -6.90
CA PHE A 70 -12.56 -7.49 -7.85
C PHE A 70 -11.10 -7.77 -7.47
N GLU A 71 -10.59 -7.03 -6.49
CA GLU A 71 -9.24 -7.18 -5.97
C GLU A 71 -9.24 -7.76 -4.55
N VAL A 72 -8.41 -8.76 -4.32
CA VAL A 72 -8.32 -9.48 -3.02
C VAL A 72 -7.98 -8.53 -1.87
N LEU A 73 -7.16 -7.52 -2.11
CA LEU A 73 -6.75 -6.50 -1.13
C LEU A 73 -7.64 -5.25 -1.16
N GLY A 74 -8.69 -5.23 -1.99
CA GLY A 74 -9.61 -4.11 -2.12
C GLY A 74 -9.06 -2.90 -2.87
N ILE A 75 -7.89 -3.01 -3.48
CA ILE A 75 -7.26 -2.02 -4.36
C ILE A 75 -6.28 -2.72 -5.31
N SER A 76 -6.27 -2.34 -6.59
CA SER A 76 -5.33 -2.89 -7.55
C SER A 76 -3.97 -2.20 -7.47
N GLN A 77 -2.91 -2.91 -7.91
CA GLN A 77 -1.59 -2.31 -8.07
C GLN A 77 -1.63 -1.15 -9.07
N GLU A 78 -2.38 -1.30 -10.16
CA GLU A 78 -2.54 -0.26 -11.18
C GLU A 78 -3.15 1.02 -10.60
N THR A 79 -4.14 0.91 -9.71
CA THR A 79 -4.71 2.06 -9.01
C THR A 79 -3.67 2.76 -8.14
N MET A 80 -2.88 2.00 -7.37
CA MET A 80 -1.83 2.58 -6.52
C MET A 80 -0.76 3.30 -7.35
N ASP A 81 -0.32 2.68 -8.45
CA ASP A 81 0.70 3.27 -9.33
C ASP A 81 0.16 4.49 -10.08
N THR A 82 -1.13 4.48 -10.46
CA THR A 82 -1.80 5.66 -11.05
C THR A 82 -1.86 6.81 -10.05
N VAL A 83 -2.20 6.54 -8.78
CA VAL A 83 -2.18 7.55 -7.71
C VAL A 83 -0.76 8.08 -7.47
N HIS A 84 0.25 7.23 -7.52
CA HIS A 84 1.64 7.67 -7.42
C HIS A 84 2.02 8.61 -8.57
N LEU A 85 1.71 8.24 -9.80
CA LEU A 85 1.94 9.11 -10.97
C LEU A 85 1.17 10.44 -10.87
N PHE A 86 -0.08 10.39 -10.40
CA PHE A 86 -0.90 11.58 -10.11
C PHE A 86 -0.21 12.51 -9.09
N LEU A 87 0.32 11.97 -8.00
CA LEU A 87 1.03 12.76 -6.99
C LEU A 87 2.31 13.41 -7.55
N LEU A 88 3.05 12.71 -8.40
CA LEU A 88 4.19 13.29 -9.10
C LEU A 88 3.77 14.42 -10.03
N ALA A 89 2.62 14.28 -10.72
CA ALA A 89 2.07 15.33 -11.57
C ALA A 89 1.63 16.56 -10.76
N LEU A 90 1.05 16.38 -9.58
CA LEU A 90 0.72 17.51 -8.68
C LEU A 90 1.96 18.28 -8.23
N LEU A 91 3.09 17.60 -8.01
CA LEU A 91 4.35 18.27 -7.68
C LEU A 91 4.98 18.99 -8.89
N TRP A 92 4.56 18.65 -10.09
CA TRP A 92 5.01 19.25 -11.35
C TRP A 92 4.23 20.52 -11.71
N LEU A 93 3.00 20.65 -11.20
CA LEU A 93 2.15 21.81 -11.44
C LEU A 93 2.56 23.01 -10.57
N ASP A 94 2.29 24.20 -11.09
CA ASP A 94 2.44 25.44 -10.32
C ASP A 94 1.41 25.52 -9.17
N ASP A 95 1.70 26.36 -8.19
CA ASP A 95 0.80 26.60 -7.06
C ASP A 95 -0.57 27.14 -7.52
N ILE A 96 -1.61 26.69 -6.84
CA ILE A 96 -2.99 27.11 -7.12
C ILE A 96 -3.25 28.48 -6.52
N ALA A 97 -3.65 29.44 -7.35
CA ALA A 97 -3.87 30.82 -6.92
C ALA A 97 -5.05 31.01 -5.93
N GLU A 98 -6.13 30.23 -6.08
CA GLU A 98 -7.35 30.33 -5.25
C GLU A 98 -7.77 28.94 -4.73
N PRO A 99 -6.97 28.30 -3.83
CA PRO A 99 -7.18 26.91 -3.43
C PRO A 99 -8.54 26.68 -2.76
N ASP A 100 -9.01 27.58 -1.93
CA ASP A 100 -10.30 27.42 -1.23
C ASP A 100 -11.51 27.51 -2.18
N LYS A 101 -11.42 28.32 -3.23
CA LYS A 101 -12.46 28.39 -4.25
C LYS A 101 -12.50 27.11 -5.07
N LEU A 102 -11.35 26.61 -5.49
CA LEU A 102 -11.23 25.34 -6.20
C LEU A 102 -11.71 24.17 -5.35
N LEU A 103 -11.37 24.16 -4.06
CA LEU A 103 -11.83 23.14 -3.12
C LEU A 103 -13.37 23.09 -3.03
N ASN A 104 -14.03 24.25 -2.94
CA ASN A 104 -15.49 24.31 -2.91
C ASN A 104 -16.12 23.80 -4.23
N GLN A 105 -15.54 24.11 -5.38
CA GLN A 105 -15.96 23.57 -6.67
C GLN A 105 -15.76 22.05 -6.72
N ALA A 106 -14.61 21.56 -6.28
CA ALA A 106 -14.30 20.13 -6.22
C ALA A 106 -15.27 19.35 -5.31
N HIS A 107 -15.66 19.92 -4.16
CA HIS A 107 -16.69 19.33 -3.29
C HIS A 107 -18.03 19.20 -4.01
N ALA A 108 -18.50 20.24 -4.68
CA ALA A 108 -19.75 20.21 -5.44
C ALA A 108 -19.71 19.20 -6.59
N LEU A 109 -18.58 19.13 -7.31
CA LEU A 109 -18.36 18.16 -8.37
C LEU A 109 -18.34 16.72 -7.84
N ASN A 110 -17.65 16.47 -6.73
CA ASN A 110 -17.61 15.16 -6.09
C ASN A 110 -19.00 14.69 -5.65
N GLU A 111 -19.83 15.59 -5.09
CA GLU A 111 -21.22 15.28 -4.73
C GLU A 111 -22.07 14.98 -5.97
N GLN A 112 -21.92 15.76 -7.03
CA GLN A 112 -22.60 15.50 -8.31
C GLN A 112 -22.23 14.13 -8.88
N ILE A 113 -20.96 13.76 -8.91
CA ILE A 113 -20.49 12.47 -9.41
C ILE A 113 -21.03 11.34 -8.52
N ALA A 114 -20.98 11.48 -7.20
CA ALA A 114 -21.44 10.46 -6.25
C ALA A 114 -22.95 10.16 -6.39
N LEU A 115 -23.74 11.13 -6.81
CA LEU A 115 -25.19 10.98 -7.03
C LEU A 115 -25.56 10.61 -8.48
N SER A 116 -24.59 10.59 -9.38
CA SER A 116 -24.82 10.28 -10.79
C SER A 116 -24.95 8.78 -11.03
N HIS A 117 -25.68 8.41 -12.10
CA HIS A 117 -25.71 7.02 -12.53
C HIS A 117 -24.33 6.57 -13.00
N PRO A 118 -23.84 5.37 -12.66
CA PRO A 118 -22.50 4.89 -13.04
C PRO A 118 -22.15 4.96 -14.52
N LEU A 119 -23.15 4.93 -15.41
CA LEU A 119 -22.96 5.07 -16.86
C LEU A 119 -23.17 6.50 -17.36
N ALA A 120 -23.43 7.47 -16.48
CA ALA A 120 -23.49 8.86 -16.88
C ALA A 120 -22.11 9.37 -17.33
N PRO A 121 -22.03 10.23 -18.35
CA PRO A 121 -20.78 10.86 -18.72
C PRO A 121 -20.17 11.59 -17.52
N LEU A 122 -18.86 11.46 -17.36
CA LEU A 122 -18.14 12.21 -16.33
C LEU A 122 -18.16 13.69 -16.70
N PRO A 123 -18.42 14.59 -15.74
CA PRO A 123 -18.30 16.03 -15.97
C PRO A 123 -16.81 16.38 -16.04
N VAL A 124 -16.22 16.23 -17.23
CA VAL A 124 -14.82 16.53 -17.49
C VAL A 124 -14.63 18.03 -17.62
N GLU A 125 -13.76 18.58 -16.82
CA GLU A 125 -13.40 19.99 -16.84
C GLU A 125 -11.96 20.19 -17.34
N ALA A 126 -11.58 21.42 -17.67
CA ALA A 126 -10.24 21.77 -18.14
C ALA A 126 -9.11 21.30 -17.18
N ASP A 127 -9.39 21.26 -15.88
CA ASP A 127 -8.46 20.80 -14.87
C ASP A 127 -8.11 19.30 -15.01
N THR A 128 -9.04 18.47 -15.51
CA THR A 128 -8.79 17.06 -15.80
C THR A 128 -7.79 16.90 -16.93
N ASP A 129 -7.94 17.69 -18.00
CA ASP A 129 -7.01 17.66 -19.14
C ASP A 129 -5.62 18.15 -18.71
N LEU A 130 -5.55 19.25 -17.95
CA LEU A 130 -4.28 19.76 -17.40
C LEU A 130 -3.57 18.71 -16.56
N LEU A 131 -4.31 17.98 -15.72
CA LEU A 131 -3.72 16.92 -14.88
C LEU A 131 -3.20 15.75 -15.71
N LEU A 132 -3.98 15.27 -16.68
CA LEU A 132 -3.57 14.17 -17.56
C LEU A 132 -2.37 14.55 -18.45
N GLU A 133 -2.30 15.81 -18.88
CA GLU A 133 -1.12 16.34 -19.60
C GLU A 133 0.10 16.45 -18.68
N SER A 134 -0.08 16.84 -17.43
CA SER A 134 1.00 16.90 -16.45
C SER A 134 1.55 15.51 -16.12
N MET A 135 0.68 14.50 -15.99
CA MET A 135 1.10 13.09 -15.86
C MET A 135 1.90 12.64 -17.08
N GLN A 136 1.49 13.02 -18.29
CA GLN A 136 2.23 12.74 -19.52
C GLN A 136 3.61 13.40 -19.52
N ALA A 137 3.69 14.66 -19.07
CA ALA A 137 4.96 15.40 -18.98
C ALA A 137 5.93 14.74 -17.99
N VAL A 138 5.44 14.28 -16.83
CA VAL A 138 6.23 13.53 -15.85
C VAL A 138 6.79 12.24 -16.44
N ILE A 139 5.95 11.44 -17.12
CA ILE A 139 6.39 10.20 -17.78
C ILE A 139 7.52 10.47 -18.76
N HIS A 140 7.35 11.51 -19.56
CA HIS A 140 8.33 11.87 -20.58
C HIS A 140 9.63 12.42 -19.97
N HIS A 141 9.53 13.34 -19.01
CA HIS A 141 10.68 14.00 -18.40
C HIS A 141 11.59 13.06 -17.63
N PHE A 142 11.00 12.10 -16.92
CA PHE A 142 11.72 11.10 -16.11
C PHE A 142 11.97 9.79 -16.87
N GLU A 143 11.64 9.72 -18.15
CA GLU A 143 11.81 8.53 -19.00
C GLU A 143 11.23 7.26 -18.34
N LEU A 144 10.03 7.39 -17.74
CA LEU A 144 9.37 6.28 -17.04
C LEU A 144 9.06 5.15 -18.03
N SER A 145 8.99 3.92 -17.50
CA SER A 145 8.76 2.73 -18.32
C SER A 145 7.44 2.79 -19.10
N PRO A 146 7.29 2.04 -20.21
CA PRO A 146 6.04 1.95 -20.97
C PRO A 146 4.82 1.54 -20.14
N TYR A 147 5.02 0.91 -19.00
CA TYR A 147 3.97 0.59 -18.04
C TYR A 147 3.19 1.83 -17.61
N TYR A 148 3.88 2.91 -17.22
CA TYR A 148 3.23 4.18 -16.81
C TYR A 148 2.47 4.85 -17.95
N GLN A 149 2.95 4.69 -19.19
CA GLN A 149 2.21 5.17 -20.36
C GLN A 149 0.89 4.42 -20.53
N ASN A 150 0.87 3.12 -20.28
CA ASN A 150 -0.35 2.31 -20.31
C ASN A 150 -1.32 2.70 -19.19
N LEU A 151 -0.83 2.94 -17.96
CA LEU A 151 -1.66 3.43 -16.85
C LEU A 151 -2.35 4.75 -17.20
N LEU A 152 -1.60 5.71 -17.73
CA LEU A 152 -2.16 7.00 -18.16
C LEU A 152 -3.20 6.81 -19.28
N GLN A 153 -2.96 5.91 -20.22
CA GLN A 153 -3.93 5.63 -21.27
C GLN A 153 -5.22 4.99 -20.72
N HIS A 154 -5.11 4.09 -19.74
CA HIS A 154 -6.28 3.53 -19.03
C HIS A 154 -7.07 4.63 -18.32
N ALA A 155 -6.39 5.55 -17.62
CA ALA A 155 -7.04 6.69 -16.98
C ALA A 155 -7.77 7.59 -17.98
N ARG A 156 -7.15 7.93 -19.11
CA ARG A 156 -7.77 8.70 -20.22
C ARG A 156 -9.00 8.00 -20.78
N ASN A 157 -8.91 6.69 -21.00
CA ASN A 157 -10.02 5.89 -21.51
C ASN A 157 -11.20 5.88 -20.53
N ALA A 158 -10.94 5.71 -19.22
CA ALA A 158 -11.98 5.72 -18.19
C ALA A 158 -12.66 7.08 -18.02
N VAL A 159 -11.92 8.18 -18.23
CA VAL A 159 -12.51 9.54 -18.28
C VAL A 159 -13.42 9.69 -19.50
N ALA A 160 -13.03 9.16 -20.66
CA ALA A 160 -13.78 9.27 -21.91
C ALA A 160 -15.00 8.31 -22.00
N ASP A 161 -14.90 7.13 -21.39
CA ASP A 161 -15.94 6.10 -21.43
C ASP A 161 -16.30 5.61 -20.02
N PRO A 162 -17.47 6.01 -19.49
CA PRO A 162 -17.95 5.58 -18.18
C PRO A 162 -18.06 4.06 -17.99
N ASN A 163 -18.22 3.29 -19.08
CA ASN A 163 -18.29 1.83 -18.99
C ASN A 163 -16.99 1.20 -18.46
N LEU A 164 -15.88 1.91 -18.54
CA LEU A 164 -14.57 1.46 -18.06
C LEU A 164 -14.34 1.77 -16.58
N THR A 165 -15.23 2.50 -15.94
CA THR A 165 -15.12 2.82 -14.50
C THR A 165 -15.47 1.61 -13.64
N LEU A 166 -14.87 1.52 -12.45
CA LEU A 166 -15.16 0.48 -11.46
C LEU A 166 -16.66 0.45 -11.12
N ALA A 167 -17.30 1.61 -10.95
CA ALA A 167 -18.72 1.72 -10.67
C ALA A 167 -19.59 1.08 -11.75
N ALA A 168 -19.23 1.26 -13.03
CA ALA A 168 -19.94 0.65 -14.16
C ALA A 168 -19.76 -0.87 -14.19
N GLN A 169 -18.58 -1.37 -13.85
CA GLN A 169 -18.28 -2.81 -13.79
C GLN A 169 -19.11 -3.55 -12.74
N PHE A 170 -19.57 -2.86 -11.71
CA PHE A 170 -20.48 -3.41 -10.69
C PHE A 170 -21.91 -3.69 -11.18
N LEU A 171 -22.42 -2.89 -12.09
CA LEU A 171 -23.83 -2.93 -12.48
C LEU A 171 -24.34 -4.30 -12.93
N PRO A 172 -23.60 -5.11 -13.71
CA PRO A 172 -24.07 -6.45 -14.11
C PRO A 172 -24.33 -7.36 -12.90
N TYR A 173 -23.54 -7.26 -11.85
CA TYR A 173 -23.65 -8.09 -10.65
C TYR A 173 -24.85 -7.71 -9.80
N LEU A 174 -25.24 -6.43 -9.80
CA LEU A 174 -26.36 -5.91 -9.02
C LEU A 174 -27.73 -6.13 -9.67
N ARG A 175 -27.78 -6.60 -10.92
CA ARG A 175 -29.06 -6.83 -11.63
C ARG A 175 -29.92 -7.93 -10.99
N ASN A 176 -29.28 -8.97 -10.43
CA ASN A 176 -29.95 -10.16 -9.93
C ASN A 176 -29.75 -10.40 -8.43
N GLN A 177 -29.01 -9.54 -7.75
CA GLN A 177 -28.73 -9.65 -6.32
C GLN A 177 -28.51 -8.28 -5.66
N SER A 178 -28.58 -8.23 -4.34
CA SER A 178 -28.24 -7.01 -3.58
C SER A 178 -26.72 -6.81 -3.52
N LEU A 179 -26.28 -5.58 -3.27
CA LEU A 179 -24.87 -5.27 -3.01
C LEU A 179 -24.32 -6.07 -1.83
N GLU A 180 -25.13 -6.29 -0.78
CA GLU A 180 -24.77 -7.10 0.36
C GLU A 180 -24.50 -8.56 -0.03
N ALA A 181 -25.39 -9.16 -0.82
CA ALA A 181 -25.23 -10.54 -1.29
C ALA A 181 -23.97 -10.70 -2.14
N PHE A 182 -23.71 -9.78 -3.06
CA PHE A 182 -22.48 -9.74 -3.84
C PHE A 182 -21.23 -9.59 -2.94
N GLY A 183 -21.27 -8.68 -1.97
CA GLY A 183 -20.15 -8.48 -1.04
C GLY A 183 -19.85 -9.71 -0.20
N LEU A 184 -20.89 -10.43 0.28
CA LEU A 184 -20.72 -11.68 1.02
C LEU A 184 -20.18 -12.82 0.15
N GLU A 185 -20.56 -12.88 -1.12
CA GLU A 185 -20.02 -13.84 -2.08
C GLU A 185 -18.51 -13.62 -2.28
N LYS A 186 -18.10 -12.38 -2.55
CA LYS A 186 -16.70 -12.01 -2.69
C LYS A 186 -15.89 -12.23 -1.41
N ALA A 187 -16.44 -11.88 -0.25
CA ALA A 187 -15.79 -12.13 1.03
C ALA A 187 -15.53 -13.62 1.28
N LYS A 188 -16.45 -14.50 0.90
CA LYS A 188 -16.24 -15.96 0.98
C LYS A 188 -15.19 -16.45 0.00
N GLU A 189 -15.20 -15.95 -1.24
CA GLU A 189 -14.21 -16.26 -2.25
C GLU A 189 -12.81 -15.91 -1.75
N TYR A 190 -12.61 -14.67 -1.26
CA TYR A 190 -11.32 -14.19 -0.79
C TYR A 190 -10.87 -14.83 0.53
N HIS A 191 -11.81 -15.13 1.42
CA HIS A 191 -11.51 -15.93 2.61
C HIS A 191 -10.97 -17.31 2.24
N ASN A 192 -11.63 -18.00 1.30
CA ASN A 192 -11.21 -19.33 0.85
C ASN A 192 -9.84 -19.25 0.15
N TYR A 193 -9.63 -18.23 -0.70
CA TYR A 193 -8.33 -17.97 -1.32
C TYR A 193 -7.24 -17.78 -0.26
N ALA A 194 -7.44 -16.85 0.69
CA ALA A 194 -6.46 -16.56 1.72
C ALA A 194 -6.16 -17.75 2.65
N TRP A 195 -7.18 -18.59 2.91
CA TRP A 195 -7.03 -19.77 3.74
C TRP A 195 -6.25 -20.92 3.07
N HIS A 196 -6.34 -21.02 1.73
CA HIS A 196 -5.72 -22.10 0.98
C HIS A 196 -4.47 -21.64 0.20
N ALA A 197 -4.31 -20.35 -0.02
CA ALA A 197 -3.14 -19.82 -0.69
C ALA A 197 -1.94 -19.84 0.25
N HIS A 198 -0.88 -20.52 -0.14
CA HIS A 198 0.40 -20.40 0.55
C HIS A 198 1.04 -19.05 0.21
N TYR A 199 1.73 -18.48 1.18
CA TYR A 199 2.53 -17.28 0.92
C TYR A 199 3.53 -17.56 -0.21
N ALA A 200 3.55 -16.68 -1.21
CA ALA A 200 4.52 -16.69 -2.29
C ALA A 200 4.97 -15.26 -2.61
N LEU A 201 6.27 -15.00 -2.56
CA LEU A 201 6.82 -13.72 -2.97
C LEU A 201 6.91 -13.71 -4.50
N LYS A 202 6.22 -12.75 -5.13
CA LYS A 202 6.17 -12.62 -6.60
C LYS A 202 7.57 -12.50 -7.20
N GLY A 203 7.87 -13.36 -8.17
CA GLY A 203 9.17 -13.46 -8.82
C GLY A 203 10.21 -14.33 -8.10
N TYR A 204 9.81 -14.91 -6.93
CA TYR A 204 10.67 -15.77 -6.10
C TYR A 204 9.91 -17.00 -5.59
N GLU A 205 8.86 -17.39 -6.30
CA GLU A 205 7.93 -18.45 -5.88
C GLU A 205 8.60 -19.82 -5.72
N ASN A 206 9.69 -20.05 -6.46
CA ASN A 206 10.46 -21.30 -6.40
C ASN A 206 11.45 -21.36 -5.23
N MET A 207 11.66 -20.22 -4.53
CA MET A 207 12.50 -20.19 -3.35
C MET A 207 11.78 -20.78 -2.14
N GLU A 208 12.52 -21.37 -1.21
CA GLU A 208 11.95 -21.84 0.06
C GLU A 208 11.29 -20.67 0.83
N LEU A 209 10.24 -20.96 1.60
CA LEU A 209 9.50 -19.95 2.33
C LEU A 209 10.39 -19.07 3.23
N SER A 210 11.36 -19.68 3.91
CA SER A 210 12.34 -18.95 4.75
C SER A 210 13.15 -17.95 3.93
N THR A 211 13.57 -18.35 2.73
CA THR A 211 14.30 -17.50 1.78
C THR A 211 13.41 -16.37 1.26
N GLN A 212 12.16 -16.67 0.89
CA GLN A 212 11.20 -15.65 0.44
C GLN A 212 10.93 -14.60 1.53
N MET A 213 10.85 -14.99 2.80
CA MET A 213 10.65 -14.07 3.92
C MET A 213 11.86 -13.15 4.10
N LEU A 214 13.09 -13.69 4.00
CA LEU A 214 14.30 -12.88 4.02
C LEU A 214 14.32 -11.88 2.85
N LEU A 215 14.01 -12.34 1.64
CA LEU A 215 13.99 -11.51 0.44
C LEU A 215 12.96 -10.39 0.55
N PHE A 216 11.77 -10.68 1.04
CA PHE A 216 10.73 -9.67 1.27
C PHE A 216 11.24 -8.53 2.16
N ASP A 217 11.84 -8.85 3.31
CA ASP A 217 12.39 -7.85 4.24
C ASP A 217 13.59 -7.09 3.64
N ALA A 218 14.47 -7.79 2.93
CA ALA A 218 15.62 -7.20 2.25
C ALA A 218 15.20 -6.19 1.16
N ILE A 219 14.24 -6.55 0.31
CA ILE A 219 13.73 -5.70 -0.76
C ILE A 219 13.07 -4.43 -0.18
N GLN A 220 12.26 -4.57 0.87
CA GLN A 220 11.65 -3.42 1.54
C GLN A 220 12.67 -2.44 2.13
N LYS A 221 13.85 -2.92 2.49
CA LYS A 221 14.97 -2.10 2.99
C LYS A 221 15.87 -1.57 1.88
N GLY A 222 15.51 -1.75 0.62
CA GLY A 222 16.28 -1.28 -0.53
C GLY A 222 17.54 -2.08 -0.81
N VAL A 223 17.62 -3.33 -0.33
CA VAL A 223 18.71 -4.25 -0.63
C VAL A 223 18.56 -4.78 -2.05
N GLN A 224 19.62 -4.73 -2.84
CA GLN A 224 19.66 -5.37 -4.15
C GLN A 224 19.85 -6.88 -3.98
N VAL A 225 19.06 -7.66 -4.71
CA VAL A 225 19.04 -9.11 -4.65
C VAL A 225 19.53 -9.70 -5.97
N GLU A 226 20.45 -10.63 -5.90
CA GLU A 226 20.91 -11.46 -7.02
C GLU A 226 20.77 -12.93 -6.62
N ILE A 227 20.00 -13.71 -7.38
CA ILE A 227 19.91 -15.16 -7.19
C ILE A 227 21.10 -15.79 -7.92
N LEU A 228 22.00 -16.39 -7.16
CA LEU A 228 23.18 -17.06 -7.72
C LEU A 228 22.86 -18.50 -8.12
N ASP A 229 22.07 -19.20 -7.32
CA ASP A 229 21.56 -20.53 -7.60
C ASP A 229 20.20 -20.72 -6.90
N GLU A 230 19.15 -20.89 -7.71
CA GLU A 230 17.79 -21.05 -7.21
C GLU A 230 17.60 -22.43 -6.55
N SER A 231 18.16 -23.48 -7.14
CA SER A 231 18.01 -24.84 -6.64
C SER A 231 18.75 -25.08 -5.34
N ASP A 232 19.90 -24.44 -5.16
CA ASP A 232 20.71 -24.47 -3.93
C ASP A 232 20.40 -23.30 -2.98
N GLN A 233 19.39 -22.46 -3.30
CA GLN A 233 18.93 -21.33 -2.48
C GLN A 233 20.06 -20.36 -2.13
N PHE A 234 20.97 -20.11 -3.09
CA PHE A 234 22.12 -19.23 -2.90
C PHE A 234 21.85 -17.83 -3.41
N LEU A 235 22.06 -16.84 -2.54
CA LEU A 235 21.77 -15.42 -2.80
C LEU A 235 23.02 -14.59 -2.59
N LYS A 236 23.08 -13.47 -3.36
CA LYS A 236 23.92 -12.33 -3.05
C LYS A 236 23.01 -11.14 -2.76
N LEU A 237 23.18 -10.56 -1.60
CA LEU A 237 22.48 -9.37 -1.13
C LEU A 237 23.46 -8.20 -1.10
N GLN A 238 23.09 -7.05 -1.66
CA GLN A 238 23.95 -5.87 -1.66
C GLN A 238 23.17 -4.64 -1.17
N HIS A 239 23.72 -3.96 -0.18
CA HIS A 239 23.24 -2.66 0.26
C HIS A 239 24.41 -1.69 0.34
N LYS A 240 24.43 -0.67 -0.51
CA LYS A 240 25.58 0.24 -0.70
C LYS A 240 26.86 -0.57 -1.01
N ASP A 241 27.91 -0.41 -0.22
CA ASP A 241 29.18 -1.09 -0.40
C ASP A 241 29.26 -2.45 0.31
N HIS A 242 28.22 -2.82 1.07
CA HIS A 242 28.19 -4.10 1.78
C HIS A 242 27.56 -5.19 0.93
N ILE A 243 28.27 -6.29 0.78
CA ILE A 243 27.82 -7.52 0.10
C ILE A 243 27.76 -8.64 1.11
N GLU A 244 26.64 -9.38 1.11
CA GLU A 244 26.45 -10.57 1.91
C GLU A 244 26.01 -11.75 1.02
N TYR A 245 26.60 -12.92 1.27
CA TYR A 245 26.19 -14.16 0.64
C TYR A 245 25.36 -14.98 1.61
N VAL A 246 24.19 -15.38 1.18
CA VAL A 246 23.22 -16.08 2.02
C VAL A 246 22.81 -17.39 1.37
N LYS A 247 22.76 -18.46 2.16
CA LYS A 247 22.25 -19.76 1.76
C LYS A 247 21.05 -20.15 2.63
N ASN A 248 19.98 -20.68 2.01
CA ASN A 248 18.76 -21.15 2.67
C ASN A 248 18.09 -20.10 3.58
N GLY A 249 18.27 -18.81 3.30
CA GLY A 249 17.70 -17.73 4.09
C GLY A 249 18.22 -17.58 5.52
N ASN A 250 19.17 -18.41 5.97
CA ASN A 250 19.63 -18.46 7.37
C ASN A 250 21.13 -18.63 7.56
N MET A 251 21.89 -18.95 6.53
CA MET A 251 23.36 -19.07 6.58
C MET A 251 23.99 -17.85 5.91
N THR A 252 24.95 -17.24 6.58
CA THR A 252 25.60 -15.99 6.16
C THR A 252 27.12 -16.07 6.26
N SER A 253 27.84 -15.04 5.80
CA SER A 253 29.29 -14.96 5.97
C SER A 253 29.76 -14.90 7.43
N LYS A 254 28.84 -14.69 8.38
CA LYS A 254 29.13 -14.68 9.82
C LYS A 254 29.15 -16.07 10.45
N ASP A 255 28.61 -17.06 9.74
CA ASP A 255 28.63 -18.45 10.21
C ASP A 255 30.00 -19.07 9.94
N ASN A 256 30.50 -19.83 10.90
CA ASN A 256 31.66 -20.70 10.68
C ASN A 256 31.19 -22.09 10.25
N TYR A 257 32.11 -22.88 9.72
CA TYR A 257 31.82 -24.21 9.18
C TYR A 257 31.16 -25.18 10.17
N ILE A 258 31.41 -25.05 11.48
CA ILE A 258 30.83 -25.91 12.51
C ILE A 258 29.36 -25.60 12.80
N ILE A 259 28.92 -24.35 12.65
CA ILE A 259 27.53 -23.94 12.97
C ILE A 259 26.51 -24.70 12.13
N PRO A 260 26.58 -24.73 10.78
CA PRO A 260 25.65 -25.51 9.97
C PRO A 260 25.63 -27.01 10.30
N LEU A 261 26.80 -27.60 10.60
CA LEU A 261 26.89 -29.00 11.01
C LEU A 261 26.21 -29.25 12.35
N ALA A 262 26.39 -28.36 13.30
CA ALA A 262 25.73 -28.44 14.61
C ALA A 262 24.22 -28.28 14.45
N MET A 263 23.74 -27.33 13.61
CA MET A 263 22.33 -27.12 13.34
C MET A 263 21.65 -28.31 12.63
N ALA A 264 22.36 -28.99 11.76
CA ALA A 264 21.86 -30.20 11.09
C ALA A 264 21.64 -31.38 12.08
N ASN A 265 22.32 -31.39 13.21
CA ASN A 265 22.18 -32.41 14.24
C ASN A 265 21.35 -31.89 15.42
N LYS A 266 20.04 -32.27 15.48
CA LYS A 266 19.10 -31.78 16.51
C LYS A 266 19.56 -32.07 17.95
N THR A 267 20.21 -33.20 18.19
CA THR A 267 20.75 -33.58 19.53
C THR A 267 21.92 -32.70 19.93
N VAL A 268 22.85 -32.42 18.99
CA VAL A 268 23.99 -31.53 19.23
C VAL A 268 23.48 -30.09 19.44
N THR A 269 22.59 -29.59 18.56
CA THR A 269 21.99 -28.27 18.72
C THR A 269 21.36 -28.07 20.10
N LYS A 270 20.58 -29.07 20.55
CA LYS A 270 19.92 -29.05 21.85
C LYS A 270 20.90 -28.98 23.01
N LYS A 271 21.99 -29.76 22.95
CA LYS A 271 23.06 -29.74 23.97
C LYS A 271 23.75 -28.38 24.03
N ILE A 272 24.08 -27.78 22.86
CA ILE A 272 24.72 -26.47 22.77
C ILE A 272 23.82 -25.38 23.34
N LEU A 273 22.54 -25.34 22.91
CA LEU A 273 21.58 -24.34 23.37
C LEU A 273 21.30 -24.46 24.87
N SER A 274 21.15 -25.71 25.39
CA SER A 274 20.94 -25.94 26.81
C SER A 274 22.14 -25.47 27.62
N ALA A 275 23.39 -25.76 27.17
CA ALA A 275 24.60 -25.31 27.83
C ALA A 275 24.75 -23.78 27.82
N ALA A 276 24.17 -23.10 26.82
CA ALA A 276 24.13 -21.65 26.72
C ALA A 276 22.96 -21.01 27.51
N GLY A 277 22.16 -21.80 28.25
CA GLY A 277 21.07 -21.33 29.08
C GLY A 277 19.75 -21.10 28.34
N PHE A 278 19.62 -21.50 27.08
CA PHE A 278 18.36 -21.42 26.35
C PHE A 278 17.41 -22.55 26.76
N PRO A 279 16.11 -22.28 26.91
CA PRO A 279 15.14 -23.33 27.18
C PRO A 279 15.03 -24.27 25.96
N VAL A 280 15.22 -25.57 26.22
CA VAL A 280 15.09 -26.63 25.21
C VAL A 280 14.10 -27.68 25.67
N PRO A 281 13.32 -28.32 24.77
CA PRO A 281 12.41 -29.42 25.16
C PRO A 281 13.15 -30.54 25.81
N ALA A 282 12.59 -31.14 26.86
CA ALA A 282 13.12 -32.36 27.46
C ALA A 282 13.08 -33.51 26.44
N GLY A 283 14.02 -34.43 26.52
CA GLY A 283 14.12 -35.60 25.63
C GLY A 283 15.54 -36.04 25.40
N ALA A 284 15.69 -37.25 24.92
CA ALA A 284 16.95 -37.91 24.63
C ALA A 284 16.89 -38.56 23.24
N GLU A 285 18.04 -38.99 22.76
CA GLU A 285 18.15 -39.82 21.58
C GLU A 285 18.25 -41.27 22.04
N PHE A 286 17.51 -42.14 21.41
CA PHE A 286 17.44 -43.55 21.69
C PHE A 286 17.86 -44.34 20.46
N SER A 287 18.61 -45.42 20.67
CA SER A 287 19.09 -46.27 19.58
C SER A 287 18.08 -47.38 19.25
N THR A 288 17.22 -47.73 20.19
CA THR A 288 16.19 -48.76 20.05
C THR A 288 14.85 -48.31 20.67
N LEU A 289 13.75 -48.97 20.26
CA LEU A 289 12.43 -48.77 20.84
C LEU A 289 12.34 -49.15 22.32
N GLU A 290 13.18 -50.05 22.76
CA GLU A 290 13.19 -50.55 24.14
C GLU A 290 13.89 -49.57 25.10
N GLU A 291 14.72 -48.65 24.59
CA GLU A 291 15.34 -47.57 25.35
C GLU A 291 14.46 -46.33 25.52
N SER A 292 13.36 -46.21 24.76
CA SER A 292 12.47 -45.06 24.76
C SER A 292 11.31 -45.23 25.72
#